data_b60891d8be888cf75cfde643b33474a9
#
_entry.id   b60891d8be888cf75cfde643b33474a9
#
_cell.length_a   1.000
_cell.length_b   1.000
_cell.length_c   1.000
_cell.angle_alpha   90.00
_cell.angle_beta   90.00
_cell.angle_gamma   90.00
#
_symmetry.space_group_name_H-M   'P 1'
#
loop_
_entity.id
_entity.type
_entity.pdbx_description
1 polymer ?
#
loop_
_entity_poly.entity_id
_entity_poly.type
_entity_poly.pdbx_seq_one_letter_code
_entity_poly.pdbx_strand_id
1 'polypeptide(L)'
;MADDTIVQAVSRALDESPPRNFGETVDLAVNLRDLDLDDPSNRVDESIVLPSGTGQETQIVVFAEGETALRAEDVADEVLSGDDLEDLGDDDDDAKDLADDTDFFVAEASLMQDIGRYLGTVLGPRGKMPTPLQPDDDVVETVNRMKNTVQLRSGDRRTFHTRVGADDMDAEEIADNIDVIIRRLEADLEKGPLNLDTIYVKTTM
;
A
#
# COMPACT_ATOMS: atom_id res chain seq x y z
N MET A 1 -21.62 4.45 1.49
CA MET A 1 -22.05 5.79 1.02
C MET A 1 -21.23 6.76 1.84
N ALA A 2 -20.31 7.44 1.19
CA ALA A 2 -19.41 8.40 1.87
C ALA A 2 -20.19 9.56 2.50
N ASP A 3 -19.59 10.19 3.49
CA ASP A 3 -20.15 11.41 4.11
C ASP A 3 -20.09 12.56 3.07
N ASP A 4 -21.19 13.30 2.91
CA ASP A 4 -21.27 14.45 1.99
C ASP A 4 -20.13 15.47 2.23
N THR A 5 -19.63 15.55 3.46
CA THR A 5 -18.50 16.41 3.82
C THR A 5 -17.20 15.95 3.17
N ILE A 6 -16.98 14.63 3.09
CA ILE A 6 -15.79 14.05 2.45
C ILE A 6 -15.86 14.29 0.94
N VAL A 7 -17.01 14.03 0.32
CA VAL A 7 -17.23 14.27 -1.12
C VAL A 7 -16.95 15.73 -1.49
N GLN A 8 -17.45 16.68 -0.68
CA GLN A 8 -17.19 18.12 -0.90
C GLN A 8 -15.70 18.48 -0.74
N ALA A 9 -15.00 17.86 0.23
CA ALA A 9 -13.57 18.10 0.42
C ALA A 9 -12.75 17.56 -0.75
N VAL A 10 -13.09 16.38 -1.26
CA VAL A 10 -12.44 15.77 -2.45
C VAL A 10 -12.70 16.62 -3.69
N SER A 11 -13.97 16.96 -3.98
CA SER A 11 -14.33 17.81 -5.14
C SER A 11 -13.55 19.12 -5.10
N ARG A 12 -13.47 19.75 -3.93
CA ARG A 12 -12.72 20.99 -3.77
C ARG A 12 -11.22 20.80 -4.02
N ALA A 13 -10.61 19.72 -3.54
CA ALA A 13 -9.20 19.43 -3.75
C ALA A 13 -8.87 19.22 -5.24
N LEU A 14 -9.78 18.55 -5.98
CA LEU A 14 -9.64 18.34 -7.42
C LEU A 14 -9.84 19.64 -8.20
N ASP A 15 -10.87 20.43 -7.86
CA ASP A 15 -11.22 21.68 -8.55
C ASP A 15 -10.18 22.79 -8.35
N GLU A 16 -9.58 22.89 -7.14
CA GLU A 16 -8.57 23.90 -6.80
C GLU A 16 -7.16 23.48 -7.28
N SER A 17 -6.96 22.23 -7.72
CA SER A 17 -5.70 21.77 -8.27
C SER A 17 -5.39 22.44 -9.62
N PRO A 18 -4.17 22.96 -9.81
CA PRO A 18 -3.81 23.54 -11.10
C PRO A 18 -3.74 22.46 -12.19
N PRO A 19 -4.23 22.72 -13.42
CA PRO A 19 -4.19 21.73 -14.49
C PRO A 19 -2.76 21.34 -14.84
N ARG A 20 -2.49 20.04 -14.90
CA ARG A 20 -1.18 19.46 -15.21
C ARG A 20 -1.25 18.60 -16.48
N ASN A 21 -0.07 18.22 -17.01
CA ASN A 21 0.04 17.39 -18.23
C ASN A 21 0.31 15.90 -17.89
N PHE A 22 0.09 15.50 -16.65
CA PHE A 22 0.23 14.13 -16.19
C PHE A 22 -0.87 13.83 -15.16
N GLY A 23 -1.25 12.55 -15.01
CA GLY A 23 -2.21 12.13 -13.98
C GLY A 23 -1.60 12.31 -12.58
N GLU A 24 -2.33 12.94 -11.70
CA GLU A 24 -1.93 13.12 -10.31
C GLU A 24 -2.63 12.09 -9.40
N THR A 25 -1.93 11.67 -8.36
CA THR A 25 -2.59 10.92 -7.28
C THR A 25 -3.26 11.86 -6.30
N VAL A 26 -4.31 11.37 -5.67
CA VAL A 26 -4.95 12.03 -4.54
C VAL A 26 -4.49 11.37 -3.26
N ASP A 27 -3.90 12.17 -2.38
CA ASP A 27 -3.36 11.73 -1.10
C ASP A 27 -4.25 12.17 0.07
N LEU A 28 -4.38 11.29 1.04
CA LEU A 28 -4.93 11.58 2.35
C LEU A 28 -3.78 11.80 3.34
N ALA A 29 -3.70 12.98 3.92
CA ALA A 29 -2.77 13.28 5.01
C ALA A 29 -3.51 13.20 6.35
N VAL A 30 -3.07 12.26 7.21
CA VAL A 30 -3.68 12.03 8.52
C VAL A 30 -2.73 12.50 9.61
N ASN A 31 -3.23 13.36 10.50
CA ASN A 31 -2.53 13.80 11.69
C ASN A 31 -3.09 13.09 12.93
N LEU A 32 -2.20 12.41 13.66
CA LEU A 32 -2.50 11.72 14.90
C LEU A 32 -2.20 12.61 16.10
N ARG A 33 -2.98 12.44 17.18
CA ARG A 33 -2.76 13.13 18.46
C ARG A 33 -2.90 12.18 19.64
N ASP A 34 -2.32 12.57 20.76
CA ASP A 34 -2.42 11.85 22.05
C ASP A 34 -2.02 10.37 21.98
N LEU A 35 -1.05 10.05 21.10
CA LEU A 35 -0.42 8.74 20.96
C LEU A 35 1.06 8.82 21.32
N ASP A 36 1.54 7.84 22.08
CA ASP A 36 2.95 7.61 22.32
C ASP A 36 3.51 6.71 21.22
N LEU A 37 4.10 7.32 20.19
CA LEU A 37 4.66 6.62 19.03
C LEU A 37 6.07 6.04 19.25
N ASP A 38 6.68 6.30 20.42
CA ASP A 38 7.90 5.61 20.84
C ASP A 38 7.60 4.14 21.11
N ASP A 39 6.39 3.83 21.59
CA ASP A 39 5.89 2.47 21.69
C ASP A 39 5.42 1.97 20.29
N PRO A 40 6.07 0.91 19.74
CA PRO A 40 5.67 0.36 18.43
C PRO A 40 4.22 -0.10 18.35
N SER A 41 3.61 -0.51 19.47
CA SER A 41 2.21 -0.98 19.51
C SER A 41 1.18 0.11 19.22
N ASN A 42 1.58 1.38 19.35
CA ASN A 42 0.71 2.53 19.09
C ASN A 42 0.87 3.07 17.65
N ARG A 43 1.76 2.46 16.86
CA ARG A 43 2.01 2.86 15.47
C ARG A 43 0.98 2.24 14.55
N VAL A 44 0.52 3.02 13.60
CA VAL A 44 -0.30 2.51 12.51
C VAL A 44 0.61 1.79 11.51
N ASP A 45 0.35 0.53 11.24
CA ASP A 45 1.00 -0.28 10.20
C ASP A 45 0.00 -1.32 9.68
N GLU A 46 -0.86 -0.91 8.76
CA GLU A 46 -1.95 -1.73 8.24
C GLU A 46 -2.07 -1.63 6.73
N SER A 47 -2.52 -2.72 6.11
CA SER A 47 -2.87 -2.76 4.69
C SER A 47 -4.39 -2.78 4.54
N ILE A 48 -4.93 -1.86 3.75
CA ILE A 48 -6.37 -1.71 3.55
C ILE A 48 -6.71 -1.85 2.08
N VAL A 49 -7.69 -2.69 1.78
CA VAL A 49 -8.26 -2.81 0.42
C VAL A 49 -9.24 -1.66 0.20
N LEU A 50 -9.00 -0.88 -0.83
CA LEU A 50 -9.87 0.22 -1.24
C LEU A 50 -11.02 -0.29 -2.12
N PRO A 51 -12.27 0.06 -1.84
CA PRO A 51 -13.43 -0.43 -2.59
C PRO A 51 -13.43 0.02 -4.06
N SER A 52 -12.95 1.22 -4.34
CA SER A 52 -12.91 1.78 -5.69
C SER A 52 -11.52 1.69 -6.35
N GLY A 53 -10.58 0.98 -5.70
CA GLY A 53 -9.20 0.87 -6.18
C GLY A 53 -8.37 2.13 -5.93
N THR A 54 -7.11 2.09 -6.38
CA THR A 54 -6.13 3.17 -6.16
C THR A 54 -6.12 4.21 -7.28
N GLY A 55 -6.78 3.94 -8.42
CA GLY A 55 -6.75 4.78 -9.62
C GLY A 55 -5.43 4.74 -10.39
N GLN A 56 -4.45 3.98 -9.93
CA GLN A 56 -3.17 3.80 -10.62
C GLN A 56 -2.75 2.34 -10.63
N GLU A 57 -1.91 1.99 -11.60
CA GLU A 57 -1.28 0.68 -11.65
C GLU A 57 -0.34 0.51 -10.45
N THR A 58 -0.58 -0.55 -9.69
CA THR A 58 0.22 -0.93 -8.53
C THR A 58 1.21 -1.99 -8.99
N GLN A 59 2.49 -1.77 -8.81
CA GLN A 59 3.55 -2.69 -9.21
C GLN A 59 3.67 -3.83 -8.19
N ILE A 60 3.43 -5.06 -8.64
CA ILE A 60 3.45 -6.26 -7.79
C ILE A 60 4.45 -7.28 -8.34
N VAL A 61 5.40 -7.64 -7.48
CA VAL A 61 6.36 -8.72 -7.76
C VAL A 61 5.98 -9.96 -6.98
N VAL A 62 5.97 -11.10 -7.67
CA VAL A 62 5.64 -12.40 -7.07
C VAL A 62 6.87 -13.31 -7.08
N PHE A 63 7.26 -13.80 -5.93
CA PHE A 63 8.28 -14.86 -5.80
C PHE A 63 7.59 -16.22 -5.76
N ALA A 64 7.71 -16.99 -6.82
CA ALA A 64 7.04 -18.26 -6.94
C ALA A 64 7.79 -19.25 -7.84
N GLU A 65 7.47 -20.52 -7.72
CA GLU A 65 8.03 -21.58 -8.54
C GLU A 65 6.93 -22.41 -9.24
N GLY A 66 7.32 -23.10 -10.29
CA GLY A 66 6.48 -24.11 -10.97
C GLY A 66 5.13 -23.59 -11.44
N GLU A 67 4.04 -24.23 -10.97
CA GLU A 67 2.67 -23.90 -11.41
C GLU A 67 2.21 -22.54 -10.90
N THR A 68 2.60 -22.15 -9.69
CA THR A 68 2.26 -20.86 -9.11
C THR A 68 2.88 -19.70 -9.89
N ALA A 69 4.14 -19.86 -10.31
CA ALA A 69 4.82 -18.88 -11.15
C ALA A 69 4.10 -18.66 -12.48
N LEU A 70 3.74 -19.74 -13.19
CA LEU A 70 2.99 -19.65 -14.45
C LEU A 70 1.63 -18.97 -14.31
N ARG A 71 0.95 -19.14 -13.17
CA ARG A 71 -0.33 -18.48 -12.90
C ARG A 71 -0.15 -17.02 -12.49
N ALA A 72 0.98 -16.70 -11.88
CA ALA A 72 1.31 -15.34 -11.50
C ALA A 72 1.70 -14.46 -12.70
N GLU A 73 2.32 -15.03 -13.75
CA GLU A 73 2.70 -14.30 -14.99
C GLU A 73 1.55 -13.56 -15.67
N ASP A 74 0.32 -14.08 -15.52
CA ASP A 74 -0.86 -13.44 -16.14
C ASP A 74 -1.36 -12.19 -15.37
N VAL A 75 -0.94 -12.02 -14.11
CA VAL A 75 -1.53 -11.00 -13.21
C VAL A 75 -0.52 -10.13 -12.48
N ALA A 76 0.70 -10.61 -12.27
CA ALA A 76 1.79 -9.86 -11.65
C ALA A 76 2.56 -9.06 -12.71
N ASP A 77 3.27 -8.02 -12.26
CA ASP A 77 4.12 -7.22 -13.14
C ASP A 77 5.46 -7.91 -13.39
N GLU A 78 5.95 -8.65 -12.37
CA GLU A 78 7.15 -9.45 -12.48
C GLU A 78 7.03 -10.71 -11.61
N VAL A 79 7.58 -11.81 -12.10
CA VAL A 79 7.64 -13.10 -11.38
C VAL A 79 9.09 -13.54 -11.28
N LEU A 80 9.55 -13.76 -10.07
CA LEU A 80 10.93 -14.12 -9.75
C LEU A 80 10.99 -15.52 -9.11
N SER A 81 11.99 -16.28 -9.50
CA SER A 81 12.26 -17.63 -8.98
C SER A 81 13.20 -17.62 -7.77
N GLY A 82 13.44 -18.78 -7.18
CA GLY A 82 14.48 -18.95 -6.16
C GLY A 82 15.89 -18.65 -6.65
N ASP A 83 16.19 -18.93 -7.92
CA ASP A 83 17.51 -18.63 -8.51
C ASP A 83 17.69 -17.10 -8.68
N ASP A 84 16.64 -16.38 -9.10
CA ASP A 84 16.67 -14.90 -9.19
C ASP A 84 16.86 -14.24 -7.82
N LEU A 85 16.36 -14.88 -6.75
CA LEU A 85 16.57 -14.41 -5.37
C LEU A 85 18.05 -14.50 -4.95
N GLU A 86 18.77 -15.53 -5.39
CA GLU A 86 20.21 -15.65 -5.09
C GLU A 86 20.99 -14.55 -5.82
N ASP A 87 20.66 -14.31 -7.08
CA ASP A 87 21.29 -13.25 -7.89
C ASP A 87 21.05 -11.86 -7.30
N LEU A 88 19.81 -11.55 -6.90
CA LEU A 88 19.45 -10.30 -6.21
C LEU A 88 20.11 -10.17 -4.83
N GLY A 89 20.37 -11.30 -4.15
CA GLY A 89 21.09 -11.31 -2.87
C GLY A 89 22.58 -10.97 -3.00
N ASP A 90 23.16 -11.18 -4.17
CA ASP A 90 24.56 -10.88 -4.46
C ASP A 90 24.76 -9.43 -4.96
N ASP A 91 23.69 -8.75 -5.42
CA ASP A 91 23.72 -7.34 -5.84
C ASP A 91 22.75 -6.46 -5.01
N ASP A 92 23.32 -5.77 -4.04
CA ASP A 92 22.58 -4.87 -3.16
C ASP A 92 21.90 -3.69 -3.90
N ASP A 93 22.41 -3.28 -5.05
CA ASP A 93 21.88 -2.11 -5.78
C ASP A 93 20.67 -2.53 -6.62
N ASP A 94 20.72 -3.69 -7.29
CA ASP A 94 19.58 -4.25 -8.01
C ASP A 94 18.42 -4.58 -7.04
N ALA A 95 18.75 -5.11 -5.85
CA ALA A 95 17.75 -5.37 -4.81
C ALA A 95 17.06 -4.09 -4.29
N LYS A 96 17.80 -2.97 -4.19
CA LYS A 96 17.24 -1.67 -3.79
C LYS A 96 16.37 -1.08 -4.88
N ASP A 97 16.83 -1.14 -6.14
CA ASP A 97 16.06 -0.64 -7.27
C ASP A 97 14.74 -1.39 -7.42
N LEU A 98 14.77 -2.73 -7.35
CA LEU A 98 13.56 -3.55 -7.30
C LEU A 98 12.64 -3.16 -6.14
N ALA A 99 13.21 -2.94 -4.95
CA ALA A 99 12.42 -2.56 -3.78
C ALA A 99 11.83 -1.14 -3.90
N ASP A 100 12.45 -0.24 -4.61
CA ASP A 100 11.98 1.13 -4.78
C ASP A 100 10.88 1.20 -5.86
N ASP A 101 10.99 0.41 -6.92
CA ASP A 101 10.04 0.37 -8.04
C ASP A 101 8.78 -0.46 -7.75
N THR A 102 8.82 -1.42 -6.80
CA THR A 102 7.72 -2.32 -6.48
C THR A 102 6.90 -1.80 -5.30
N ASP A 103 5.57 -1.78 -5.43
CA ASP A 103 4.66 -1.42 -4.33
C ASP A 103 4.45 -2.57 -3.34
N PHE A 104 4.19 -3.77 -3.84
CA PHE A 104 3.94 -4.96 -3.02
C PHE A 104 4.67 -6.19 -3.52
N PHE A 105 5.07 -7.01 -2.56
CA PHE A 105 5.64 -8.32 -2.81
C PHE A 105 4.73 -9.43 -2.29
N VAL A 106 4.60 -10.49 -3.08
CA VAL A 106 3.95 -11.75 -2.70
C VAL A 106 4.98 -12.86 -2.84
N ALA A 107 4.99 -13.82 -1.95
CA ALA A 107 5.93 -14.93 -2.05
C ALA A 107 5.30 -16.23 -1.60
N GLU A 108 5.62 -17.33 -2.29
CA GLU A 108 5.32 -18.66 -1.77
C GLU A 108 5.94 -18.84 -0.38
N ALA A 109 5.20 -19.46 0.53
CA ALA A 109 5.65 -19.71 1.89
C ALA A 109 6.99 -20.48 1.95
N SER A 110 7.27 -21.29 0.94
CA SER A 110 8.53 -22.03 0.75
C SER A 110 9.73 -21.11 0.58
N LEU A 111 9.59 -20.00 -0.14
CA LEU A 111 10.66 -19.04 -0.46
C LEU A 111 10.87 -17.98 0.61
N MET A 112 9.96 -17.85 1.56
CA MET A 112 10.01 -16.80 2.61
C MET A 112 11.31 -16.82 3.44
N GLN A 113 11.88 -18.01 3.66
CA GLN A 113 13.13 -18.13 4.42
C GLN A 113 14.32 -17.56 3.64
N ASP A 114 14.38 -17.84 2.34
CA ASP A 114 15.46 -17.37 1.47
C ASP A 114 15.31 -15.86 1.21
N ILE A 115 14.10 -15.36 1.00
CA ILE A 115 13.80 -13.91 0.92
C ILE A 115 14.26 -13.21 2.20
N GLY A 116 13.94 -13.75 3.37
CA GLY A 116 14.41 -13.19 4.63
C GLY A 116 15.93 -13.15 4.75
N ARG A 117 16.64 -14.10 4.16
CA ARG A 117 18.08 -14.18 4.16
C ARG A 117 18.75 -13.22 3.17
N TYR A 118 18.25 -13.18 1.94
CA TYR A 118 18.84 -12.41 0.84
C TYR A 118 18.35 -10.96 0.81
N LEU A 119 17.05 -10.75 0.91
CA LEU A 119 16.42 -9.43 0.73
C LEU A 119 15.91 -8.80 2.03
N GLY A 120 15.97 -9.51 3.18
CA GLY A 120 15.43 -9.03 4.45
C GLY A 120 16.02 -7.71 4.94
N THR A 121 17.30 -7.45 4.66
CA THR A 121 17.99 -6.19 5.01
C THR A 121 17.55 -5.01 4.14
N VAL A 122 17.02 -5.27 2.95
CA VAL A 122 16.54 -4.25 1.99
C VAL A 122 15.04 -4.02 2.17
N LEU A 123 14.24 -5.09 2.17
CA LEU A 123 12.78 -5.02 2.24
C LEU A 123 12.24 -4.71 3.65
N GLY A 124 12.89 -5.24 4.69
CA GLY A 124 12.45 -5.06 6.08
C GLY A 124 12.35 -3.60 6.53
N PRO A 125 13.42 -2.78 6.41
CA PRO A 125 13.37 -1.36 6.79
C PRO A 125 12.36 -0.54 5.97
N ARG A 126 12.11 -0.94 4.72
CA ARG A 126 11.12 -0.31 3.84
C ARG A 126 9.67 -0.72 4.18
N GLY A 127 9.49 -1.76 5.00
CA GLY A 127 8.18 -2.34 5.30
C GLY A 127 7.54 -3.06 4.13
N LYS A 128 8.35 -3.49 3.14
CA LYS A 128 7.91 -4.17 1.93
C LYS A 128 8.18 -5.69 1.98
N MET A 129 8.16 -6.28 3.18
CA MET A 129 8.28 -7.75 3.30
C MET A 129 7.12 -8.43 2.56
N PRO A 130 7.40 -9.50 1.80
CA PRO A 130 6.37 -10.18 1.03
C PRO A 130 5.23 -10.74 1.88
N THR A 131 4.02 -10.70 1.34
CA THR A 131 2.89 -11.42 1.90
C THR A 131 3.02 -12.91 1.54
N PRO A 132 3.03 -13.81 2.53
CA PRO A 132 3.18 -15.22 2.27
C PRO A 132 1.92 -15.81 1.61
N LEU A 133 2.11 -16.51 0.49
CA LEU A 133 1.09 -17.28 -0.20
C LEU A 133 1.13 -18.73 0.31
N GLN A 134 0.02 -19.19 0.87
CA GLN A 134 -0.10 -20.59 1.28
C GLN A 134 -0.35 -21.50 0.05
N PRO A 135 -0.04 -22.80 0.11
CA PRO A 135 -0.23 -23.72 -1.01
C PRO A 135 -1.67 -23.81 -1.53
N ASP A 136 -2.65 -23.51 -0.67
CA ASP A 136 -4.09 -23.55 -1.00
C ASP A 136 -4.64 -22.18 -1.46
N ASP A 137 -3.83 -21.12 -1.38
CA ASP A 137 -4.25 -19.77 -1.77
C ASP A 137 -4.20 -19.61 -3.30
N ASP A 138 -5.15 -18.83 -3.82
CA ASP A 138 -5.14 -18.43 -5.23
C ASP A 138 -4.25 -17.19 -5.42
N VAL A 139 -3.13 -17.36 -6.13
CA VAL A 139 -2.20 -16.28 -6.45
C VAL A 139 -2.90 -15.15 -7.22
N VAL A 140 -3.78 -15.51 -8.16
CA VAL A 140 -4.52 -14.53 -8.99
C VAL A 140 -5.43 -13.66 -8.13
N GLU A 141 -6.18 -14.27 -7.21
CA GLU A 141 -7.04 -13.54 -6.28
C GLU A 141 -6.22 -12.65 -5.33
N THR A 142 -5.10 -13.19 -4.84
CA THR A 142 -4.22 -12.44 -3.92
C THR A 142 -3.60 -11.23 -4.59
N VAL A 143 -3.05 -11.37 -5.80
CA VAL A 143 -2.47 -10.26 -6.56
C VAL A 143 -3.54 -9.22 -6.91
N ASN A 144 -4.72 -9.63 -7.40
CA ASN A 144 -5.81 -8.71 -7.72
C ASN A 144 -6.32 -7.95 -6.49
N ARG A 145 -6.34 -8.57 -5.33
CA ARG A 145 -6.67 -7.89 -4.07
C ARG A 145 -5.60 -6.86 -3.71
N MET A 146 -4.32 -7.20 -3.89
CA MET A 146 -3.22 -6.27 -3.60
C MET A 146 -3.16 -5.07 -4.52
N LYS A 147 -3.58 -5.19 -5.78
CA LYS A 147 -3.70 -4.05 -6.72
C LYS A 147 -4.60 -2.94 -6.18
N ASN A 148 -5.57 -3.29 -5.34
CA ASN A 148 -6.47 -2.34 -4.71
C ASN A 148 -6.10 -2.04 -3.24
N THR A 149 -4.95 -2.49 -2.78
CA THR A 149 -4.52 -2.32 -1.39
C THR A 149 -3.60 -1.11 -1.26
N VAL A 150 -3.78 -0.36 -0.19
CA VAL A 150 -2.85 0.69 0.24
C VAL A 150 -2.31 0.37 1.62
N GLN A 151 -1.06 0.77 1.86
CA GLN A 151 -0.43 0.63 3.17
C GLN A 151 -0.55 1.93 3.96
N LEU A 152 -1.09 1.83 5.18
CA LEU A 152 -1.10 2.91 6.15
C LEU A 152 0.08 2.72 7.09
N ARG A 153 1.03 3.65 7.07
CA ARG A 153 2.22 3.55 7.91
C ARG A 153 2.60 4.89 8.53
N SER A 154 2.44 4.99 9.85
CA SER A 154 2.84 6.18 10.59
C SER A 154 4.34 6.19 10.95
N GLY A 155 4.95 5.00 11.14
CA GLY A 155 6.27 4.91 11.73
C GLY A 155 6.30 5.59 13.11
N ASP A 156 7.32 6.40 13.34
CA ASP A 156 7.51 7.22 14.56
C ASP A 156 6.92 8.64 14.43
N ARG A 157 6.17 8.92 13.35
CA ARG A 157 5.63 10.25 13.04
C ARG A 157 4.14 10.33 13.32
N ARG A 158 3.71 11.49 13.79
CA ARG A 158 2.29 11.80 14.01
C ARG A 158 1.52 12.08 12.73
N THR A 159 2.21 12.36 11.64
CA THR A 159 1.61 12.61 10.33
C THR A 159 2.08 11.57 9.36
N PHE A 160 1.14 10.96 8.67
CA PHE A 160 1.44 10.05 7.55
C PHE A 160 0.53 10.37 6.37
N HIS A 161 0.93 9.89 5.21
CA HIS A 161 0.21 10.07 3.95
C HIS A 161 -0.09 8.71 3.35
N THR A 162 -1.24 8.60 2.71
CA THR A 162 -1.61 7.42 1.93
C THR A 162 -2.37 7.85 0.68
N ARG A 163 -2.19 7.12 -0.40
CA ARG A 163 -2.92 7.31 -1.64
C ARG A 163 -4.38 6.85 -1.45
N VAL A 164 -5.32 7.62 -1.98
CA VAL A 164 -6.76 7.32 -1.90
C VAL A 164 -7.45 7.29 -3.26
N GLY A 165 -6.72 7.67 -4.31
CA GLY A 165 -7.25 7.67 -5.67
C GLY A 165 -6.33 8.41 -6.64
N ALA A 166 -6.86 8.66 -7.84
CA ALA A 166 -6.24 9.46 -8.89
C ALA A 166 -7.19 10.58 -9.34
N ASP A 167 -6.66 11.57 -10.03
CA ASP A 167 -7.39 12.78 -10.46
C ASP A 167 -8.44 12.51 -11.56
N ASP A 168 -8.39 11.33 -12.18
CA ASP A 168 -9.37 10.87 -13.18
C ASP A 168 -10.54 10.06 -12.57
N MET A 169 -10.51 9.77 -11.25
CA MET A 169 -11.59 9.10 -10.54
C MET A 169 -12.70 10.08 -10.12
N ASP A 170 -13.92 9.53 -9.97
CA ASP A 170 -15.03 10.32 -9.45
C ASP A 170 -14.83 10.66 -7.96
N ALA A 171 -15.23 11.88 -7.58
CA ALA A 171 -15.08 12.35 -6.19
C ALA A 171 -15.81 11.45 -5.16
N GLU A 172 -16.89 10.80 -5.56
CA GLU A 172 -17.64 9.85 -4.73
C GLU A 172 -16.83 8.56 -4.50
N GLU A 173 -16.12 8.06 -5.50
CA GLU A 173 -15.27 6.87 -5.41
C GLU A 173 -14.08 7.11 -4.47
N ILE A 174 -13.42 8.27 -4.62
CA ILE A 174 -12.34 8.67 -3.71
C ILE A 174 -12.85 8.86 -2.27
N ALA A 175 -14.05 9.42 -2.12
CA ALA A 175 -14.67 9.61 -0.82
C ALA A 175 -15.04 8.30 -0.13
N ASP A 176 -15.52 7.29 -0.87
CA ASP A 176 -15.76 5.94 -0.36
C ASP A 176 -14.45 5.28 0.12
N ASN A 177 -13.35 5.45 -0.62
CA ASN A 177 -12.02 5.00 -0.20
C ASN A 177 -11.57 5.66 1.11
N ILE A 178 -11.74 6.98 1.23
CA ILE A 178 -11.40 7.75 2.44
C ILE A 178 -12.25 7.30 3.64
N ASP A 179 -13.55 7.09 3.46
CA ASP A 179 -14.46 6.65 4.52
C ASP A 179 -14.03 5.28 5.10
N VAL A 180 -13.62 4.34 4.23
CA VAL A 180 -13.08 3.04 4.67
C VAL A 180 -11.81 3.21 5.49
N ILE A 181 -10.88 4.05 5.05
CA ILE A 181 -9.63 4.32 5.78
C ILE A 181 -9.91 4.95 7.15
N ILE A 182 -10.76 5.97 7.21
CA ILE A 182 -11.11 6.65 8.48
C ILE A 182 -11.74 5.66 9.46
N ARG A 183 -12.72 4.89 9.04
CA ARG A 183 -13.38 3.88 9.89
C ARG A 183 -12.41 2.83 10.40
N ARG A 184 -11.47 2.43 9.57
CA ARG A 184 -10.45 1.46 9.98
C ARG A 184 -9.53 2.03 11.03
N LEU A 185 -9.02 3.25 10.82
CA LEU A 185 -8.19 3.96 11.79
C LEU A 185 -8.93 4.19 13.12
N GLU A 186 -10.21 4.57 13.08
CA GLU A 186 -11.02 4.74 14.28
C GLU A 186 -11.21 3.44 15.08
N ALA A 187 -11.27 2.31 14.38
CA ALA A 187 -11.42 1.00 15.03
C ALA A 187 -10.11 0.48 15.64
N ASP A 188 -8.97 0.83 15.05
CA ASP A 188 -7.65 0.32 15.43
C ASP A 188 -6.96 1.18 16.50
N LEU A 189 -7.18 2.48 16.48
CA LEU A 189 -6.58 3.42 17.42
C LEU A 189 -7.19 3.28 18.84
N GLU A 190 -6.34 3.34 19.87
CA GLU A 190 -6.72 3.12 21.28
C GLU A 190 -7.92 3.96 21.75
N LYS A 191 -7.97 5.24 21.37
CA LYS A 191 -9.06 6.16 21.71
C LYS A 191 -9.98 6.45 20.51
N GLY A 192 -9.86 5.66 19.44
CA GLY A 192 -10.66 5.80 18.23
C GLY A 192 -10.57 7.21 17.63
N PRO A 193 -11.72 7.84 17.32
CA PRO A 193 -11.74 9.15 16.66
C PRO A 193 -11.04 10.26 17.47
N LEU A 194 -10.84 10.08 18.79
CA LEU A 194 -10.13 11.06 19.60
C LEU A 194 -8.61 11.10 19.32
N ASN A 195 -8.05 10.07 18.74
CA ASN A 195 -6.66 10.05 18.31
C ASN A 195 -6.43 10.68 16.93
N LEU A 196 -7.48 10.96 16.17
CA LEU A 196 -7.42 11.71 14.93
C LEU A 196 -7.50 13.21 15.24
N ASP A 197 -6.52 14.00 14.80
CA ASP A 197 -6.51 15.44 14.97
C ASP A 197 -7.11 16.16 13.76
N THR A 198 -6.46 16.03 12.63
CA THR A 198 -6.89 16.61 11.35
C THR A 198 -6.60 15.68 10.19
N ILE A 199 -7.48 15.71 9.21
CA ILE A 199 -7.35 14.93 7.97
C ILE A 199 -7.45 15.92 6.81
N TYR A 200 -6.50 15.82 5.87
CA TYR A 200 -6.48 16.65 4.67
C TYR A 200 -6.48 15.78 3.43
N VAL A 201 -7.25 16.19 2.44
CA VAL A 201 -7.21 15.65 1.08
C VAL A 201 -6.46 16.62 0.20
N LYS A 202 -5.52 16.14 -0.59
CA LYS A 202 -4.75 16.96 -1.52
C LYS A 202 -4.34 16.13 -2.75
N THR A 203 -4.07 16.79 -3.86
CA THR A 203 -3.28 16.20 -4.94
C THR A 203 -1.82 16.11 -4.51
N THR A 204 -1.07 15.16 -5.06
CA THR A 204 0.30 14.85 -4.57
C THR A 204 1.26 16.02 -4.76
N MET A 205 1.06 16.85 -5.79
CA MET A 205 1.94 17.99 -6.09
C MET A 205 1.25 19.33 -5.95
#